data_a9464b4eed49eb8f67189f8927c2db21
#
_entry.id   a9464b4eed49eb8f67189f8927c2db21
#
_cell.length_a   1.000
_cell.length_b   1.000
_cell.length_c   1.000
_cell.angle_alpha   90.00
_cell.angle_beta   90.00
_cell.angle_gamma   90.00
#
_symmetry.space_group_name_H-M   'P 1'
#
loop_
_entity.id
_entity.type
_entity.pdbx_description
1 polymer ?
#
loop_
_entity_poly.entity_id
_entity_poly.type
_entity_poly.pdbx_seq_one_letter_code
_entity_poly.pdbx_strand_id
1 'polypeptide(L)'
;MNNNDQVKNAEKEAVILLNQAMALAKASMSNNEHEIIRALDSNLKLWVEIETSLKSAKNLLPEDIKANLMKLSKFVERMILSKGLKMTKTDFDCLVNINMQISEGLIEAVKNNLAREEAFSLLKCAVDLSNARENNSTSDLISALDNNMKLWVYIKTLASDEKNPLPRET
;
A
#
# COMPACT_ATOMS: atom_id res chain seq x y z
N MET A 1 -5.84 10.71 -11.53
CA MET A 1 -6.12 9.62 -10.59
C MET A 1 -6.07 10.24 -9.21
N ASN A 2 -7.17 10.19 -8.45
CA ASN A 2 -7.26 10.87 -7.16
C ASN A 2 -6.43 10.08 -6.14
N ASN A 3 -5.81 10.75 -5.17
CA ASN A 3 -4.94 10.14 -4.15
C ASN A 3 -5.66 9.02 -3.37
N ASN A 4 -6.95 9.20 -3.10
CA ASN A 4 -7.81 8.19 -2.46
C ASN A 4 -7.94 6.89 -3.30
N ASP A 5 -7.84 6.98 -4.63
CA ASP A 5 -7.86 5.81 -5.51
C ASP A 5 -6.52 5.06 -5.48
N GLN A 6 -5.40 5.78 -5.31
CA GLN A 6 -4.07 5.16 -5.17
C GLN A 6 -3.95 4.41 -3.85
N VAL A 7 -4.41 5.01 -2.75
CA VAL A 7 -4.46 4.37 -1.42
C VAL A 7 -5.28 3.09 -1.48
N LYS A 8 -6.52 3.15 -1.98
CA LYS A 8 -7.39 1.98 -2.11
C LYS A 8 -6.81 0.88 -2.99
N ASN A 9 -6.06 1.24 -4.04
CA ASN A 9 -5.42 0.26 -4.90
C ASN A 9 -4.25 -0.42 -4.19
N ALA A 10 -3.39 0.32 -3.49
CA ALA A 10 -2.29 -0.25 -2.73
C ALA A 10 -2.77 -1.17 -1.59
N GLU A 11 -3.85 -0.80 -0.89
CA GLU A 11 -4.48 -1.67 0.10
C GLU A 11 -4.99 -2.98 -0.51
N LYS A 12 -5.64 -2.91 -1.69
CA LYS A 12 -6.10 -4.12 -2.40
C LYS A 12 -4.95 -5.01 -2.82
N GLU A 13 -3.88 -4.41 -3.38
CA GLU A 13 -2.68 -5.14 -3.80
C GLU A 13 -2.00 -5.82 -2.59
N ALA A 14 -1.91 -5.12 -1.45
CA ALA A 14 -1.40 -5.69 -0.21
C ALA A 14 -2.22 -6.90 0.26
N VAL A 15 -3.55 -6.81 0.23
CA VAL A 15 -4.45 -7.92 0.60
C VAL A 15 -4.30 -9.11 -0.36
N ILE A 16 -4.13 -8.87 -1.66
CA ILE A 16 -3.91 -9.94 -2.65
C ILE A 16 -2.60 -10.68 -2.35
N LEU A 17 -1.51 -9.95 -2.09
CA LEU A 17 -0.22 -10.54 -1.72
C LEU A 17 -0.31 -11.36 -0.43
N LEU A 18 -1.00 -10.85 0.59
CA LEU A 18 -1.21 -11.56 1.85
C LEU A 18 -2.02 -12.84 1.65
N ASN A 19 -3.08 -12.80 0.85
CA ASN A 19 -3.87 -13.98 0.51
C ASN A 19 -3.04 -15.04 -0.23
N GLN A 20 -2.14 -14.63 -1.13
CA GLN A 20 -1.22 -15.55 -1.80
C GLN A 20 -0.19 -16.13 -0.83
N ALA A 21 0.33 -15.35 0.12
CA ALA A 21 1.19 -15.86 1.17
C ALA A 21 0.50 -16.95 2.01
N MET A 22 -0.76 -16.72 2.40
CA MET A 22 -1.55 -17.71 3.15
C MET A 22 -1.82 -18.98 2.32
N ALA A 23 -2.15 -18.84 1.03
CA ALA A 23 -2.37 -19.97 0.13
C ALA A 23 -1.10 -20.82 -0.04
N LEU A 24 0.08 -20.20 -0.21
CA LEU A 24 1.37 -20.87 -0.28
C LEU A 24 1.72 -21.57 1.03
N ALA A 25 1.51 -20.91 2.18
CA ALA A 25 1.75 -21.49 3.49
C ALA A 25 0.87 -22.73 3.73
N LYS A 26 -0.41 -22.69 3.34
CA LYS A 26 -1.31 -23.84 3.40
C LYS A 26 -0.82 -24.97 2.46
N ALA A 27 -0.45 -24.62 1.24
CA ALA A 27 0.03 -25.59 0.24
C ALA A 27 1.32 -26.29 0.68
N SER A 28 2.22 -25.60 1.40
CA SER A 28 3.47 -26.18 1.90
C SER A 28 3.27 -27.30 2.93
N MET A 29 2.10 -27.36 3.56
CA MET A 29 1.71 -28.38 4.53
C MET A 29 0.78 -29.44 3.93
N SER A 30 0.37 -29.27 2.67
CA SER A 30 -0.57 -30.16 2.00
C SER A 30 0.17 -31.30 1.31
N ASN A 31 -0.40 -32.51 1.37
CA ASN A 31 0.03 -33.64 0.56
C ASN A 31 -0.74 -33.74 -0.77
N ASN A 32 -1.60 -32.76 -1.06
CA ASN A 32 -2.44 -32.72 -2.27
C ASN A 32 -1.75 -31.90 -3.37
N GLU A 33 -1.22 -32.59 -4.39
CA GLU A 33 -0.55 -31.97 -5.54
C GLU A 33 -1.41 -30.91 -6.24
N HIS A 34 -2.73 -31.12 -6.33
CA HIS A 34 -3.63 -30.11 -6.94
C HIS A 34 -3.69 -28.81 -6.14
N GLU A 35 -3.65 -28.89 -4.81
CA GLU A 35 -3.60 -27.67 -3.97
C GLU A 35 -2.27 -26.95 -4.15
N ILE A 36 -1.17 -27.70 -4.20
CA ILE A 36 0.17 -27.16 -4.44
C ILE A 36 0.23 -26.46 -5.80
N ILE A 37 -0.17 -27.15 -6.88
CA ILE A 37 -0.16 -26.60 -8.23
C ILE A 37 -1.00 -25.31 -8.29
N ARG A 38 -2.20 -25.32 -7.70
CA ARG A 38 -3.10 -24.16 -7.71
C ARG A 38 -2.47 -22.96 -6.99
N ALA A 39 -1.85 -23.16 -5.84
CA ALA A 39 -1.20 -22.09 -5.09
C ALA A 39 0.00 -21.52 -5.85
N LEU A 40 0.83 -22.38 -6.45
CA LEU A 40 1.99 -21.95 -7.25
C LEU A 40 1.57 -21.20 -8.53
N ASP A 41 0.58 -21.72 -9.26
CA ASP A 41 0.04 -21.09 -10.48
C ASP A 41 -0.58 -19.72 -10.18
N SER A 42 -1.37 -19.63 -9.12
CA SER A 42 -1.97 -18.36 -8.68
C SER A 42 -0.91 -17.34 -8.29
N ASN A 43 0.13 -17.75 -7.56
CA ASN A 43 1.23 -16.87 -7.17
C ASN A 43 2.06 -16.44 -8.40
N LEU A 44 2.32 -17.34 -9.33
CA LEU A 44 3.01 -17.03 -10.58
C LEU A 44 2.25 -15.97 -11.39
N LYS A 45 0.94 -16.13 -11.55
CA LYS A 45 0.08 -15.17 -12.24
C LYS A 45 0.14 -13.79 -11.60
N LEU A 46 0.06 -13.72 -10.28
CA LEU A 46 0.19 -12.45 -9.55
C LEU A 46 1.52 -11.74 -9.88
N TRP A 47 2.63 -12.46 -9.84
CA TRP A 47 3.95 -11.87 -10.10
C TRP A 47 4.15 -11.47 -11.57
N VAL A 48 3.54 -12.19 -12.52
CA VAL A 48 3.49 -11.79 -13.95
C VAL A 48 2.66 -10.50 -14.13
N GLU A 49 1.55 -10.34 -13.42
CA GLU A 49 0.76 -9.12 -13.43
C GLU A 49 1.53 -7.93 -12.83
N ILE A 50 2.25 -8.15 -11.72
CA ILE A 50 3.13 -7.14 -11.13
C ILE A 50 4.21 -6.73 -12.14
N GLU A 51 4.91 -7.67 -12.77
CA GLU A 51 5.94 -7.39 -13.79
C GLU A 51 5.36 -6.57 -14.95
N THR A 52 4.18 -6.93 -15.40
CA THR A 52 3.47 -6.22 -16.49
C THR A 52 3.13 -4.78 -16.10
N SER A 53 2.64 -4.60 -14.86
CA SER A 53 2.35 -3.26 -14.31
C SER A 53 3.61 -2.40 -14.19
N LEU A 54 4.74 -2.98 -13.76
CA LEU A 54 6.02 -2.26 -13.64
C LEU A 54 6.55 -1.76 -14.96
N LYS A 55 6.29 -2.47 -16.07
CA LYS A 55 6.67 -2.09 -17.43
C LYS A 55 5.77 -0.99 -18.03
N SER A 56 4.64 -0.71 -17.41
CA SER A 56 3.71 0.31 -17.93
C SER A 56 4.31 1.71 -17.78
N ALA A 57 4.22 2.52 -18.84
CA ALA A 57 4.58 3.93 -18.79
C ALA A 57 3.74 4.76 -17.79
N LYS A 58 2.61 4.23 -17.35
CA LYS A 58 1.74 4.86 -16.31
C LYS A 58 2.16 4.53 -14.88
N ASN A 59 3.13 3.64 -14.70
CA ASN A 59 3.62 3.27 -13.37
C ASN A 59 4.53 4.38 -12.83
N LEU A 60 4.12 4.98 -11.72
CA LEU A 60 4.78 6.15 -11.12
C LEU A 60 5.79 5.79 -10.01
N LEU A 61 6.07 4.52 -9.80
CA LEU A 61 7.07 4.11 -8.81
C LEU A 61 8.47 4.63 -9.20
N PRO A 62 9.32 4.95 -8.22
CA PRO A 62 10.73 5.27 -8.46
C PRO A 62 11.45 4.15 -9.20
N GLU A 63 12.41 4.50 -10.07
CA GLU A 63 13.08 3.53 -10.95
C GLU A 63 13.88 2.45 -10.20
N ASP A 64 14.45 2.80 -9.05
CA ASP A 64 15.15 1.86 -8.16
C ASP A 64 14.18 0.83 -7.56
N ILE A 65 12.98 1.26 -7.16
CA ILE A 65 11.91 0.37 -6.66
C ILE A 65 11.42 -0.54 -7.79
N LYS A 66 11.15 0.01 -8.99
CA LYS A 66 10.77 -0.79 -10.16
C LYS A 66 11.82 -1.85 -10.49
N ALA A 67 13.10 -1.46 -10.50
CA ALA A 67 14.20 -2.38 -10.79
C ALA A 67 14.30 -3.51 -9.76
N ASN A 68 14.09 -3.22 -8.48
CA ASN A 68 14.12 -4.22 -7.40
C ASN A 68 12.91 -5.16 -7.49
N LEU A 69 11.70 -4.64 -7.68
CA LEU A 69 10.50 -5.45 -7.87
C LEU A 69 10.58 -6.32 -9.14
N MET A 70 11.18 -5.81 -10.22
CA MET A 70 11.41 -6.57 -11.44
C MET A 70 12.38 -7.75 -11.22
N LYS A 71 13.45 -7.54 -10.46
CA LYS A 71 14.38 -8.64 -10.09
C LYS A 71 13.69 -9.69 -9.24
N LEU A 72 12.84 -9.24 -8.31
CA LEU A 72 12.09 -10.11 -7.40
C LEU A 72 11.05 -10.93 -8.17
N SER A 73 10.31 -10.31 -9.11
CA SER A 73 9.37 -11.00 -9.99
C SER A 73 10.05 -12.13 -10.77
N LYS A 74 11.18 -11.83 -11.41
CA LYS A 74 11.96 -12.83 -12.14
C LYS A 74 12.52 -13.94 -11.25
N PHE A 75 12.83 -13.63 -10.00
CA PHE A 75 13.26 -14.64 -9.03
C PHE A 75 12.12 -15.59 -8.69
N VAL A 76 10.92 -15.05 -8.37
CA VAL A 76 9.72 -15.85 -8.05
C VAL A 76 9.33 -16.73 -9.23
N GLU A 77 9.24 -16.17 -10.44
CA GLU A 77 8.93 -16.92 -11.66
C GLU A 77 9.90 -18.08 -11.87
N ARG A 78 11.19 -17.80 -11.79
CA ARG A 78 12.25 -18.81 -11.99
C ARG A 78 12.17 -19.91 -10.94
N MET A 79 11.93 -19.55 -9.69
CA MET A 79 11.82 -20.53 -8.59
C MET A 79 10.62 -21.47 -8.83
N ILE A 80 9.46 -20.93 -9.18
CA ILE A 80 8.24 -21.71 -9.43
C ILE A 80 8.42 -22.60 -10.67
N LEU A 81 8.87 -22.03 -11.78
CA LEU A 81 8.99 -22.76 -13.05
C LEU A 81 10.07 -23.84 -13.02
N SER A 82 11.18 -23.63 -12.27
CA SER A 82 12.27 -24.61 -12.21
C SER A 82 12.01 -25.75 -11.22
N LYS A 83 11.29 -25.51 -10.15
CA LYS A 83 11.10 -26.49 -9.07
C LYS A 83 9.71 -27.14 -9.09
N GLY A 84 8.65 -26.39 -9.36
CA GLY A 84 7.27 -26.89 -9.39
C GLY A 84 6.94 -27.75 -8.16
N LEU A 85 6.48 -28.97 -8.36
CA LEU A 85 6.14 -29.92 -7.29
C LEU A 85 7.36 -30.41 -6.47
N LYS A 86 8.59 -30.11 -6.91
CA LYS A 86 9.83 -30.45 -6.18
C LYS A 86 10.22 -29.36 -5.18
N MET A 87 9.39 -28.34 -4.98
CA MET A 87 9.65 -27.30 -3.99
C MET A 87 9.68 -27.87 -2.58
N THR A 88 10.71 -27.47 -1.84
CA THR A 88 10.85 -27.81 -0.42
C THR A 88 10.03 -26.83 0.44
N LYS A 89 9.84 -27.18 1.72
CA LYS A 89 9.23 -26.24 2.69
C LYS A 89 9.96 -24.90 2.72
N THR A 90 11.29 -24.90 2.68
CA THR A 90 12.11 -23.68 2.66
C THR A 90 11.82 -22.80 1.42
N ASP A 91 11.56 -23.43 0.27
CA ASP A 91 11.19 -22.70 -0.95
C ASP A 91 9.83 -22.03 -0.80
N PHE A 92 8.84 -22.73 -0.23
CA PHE A 92 7.54 -22.14 0.10
C PHE A 92 7.67 -21.00 1.11
N ASP A 93 8.43 -21.18 2.19
CA ASP A 93 8.67 -20.16 3.20
C ASP A 93 9.30 -18.91 2.58
N CYS A 94 10.20 -19.07 1.60
CA CYS A 94 10.79 -17.98 0.84
C CYS A 94 9.72 -17.18 0.06
N LEU A 95 8.84 -17.86 -0.71
CA LEU A 95 7.76 -17.21 -1.45
C LEU A 95 6.75 -16.52 -0.52
N VAL A 96 6.41 -17.15 0.60
CA VAL A 96 5.54 -16.58 1.63
C VAL A 96 6.13 -15.28 2.17
N ASN A 97 7.41 -15.31 2.57
CA ASN A 97 8.10 -14.14 3.11
C ASN A 97 8.17 -12.98 2.10
N ILE A 98 8.44 -13.28 0.83
CA ILE A 98 8.45 -12.26 -0.23
C ILE A 98 7.09 -11.57 -0.33
N ASN A 99 6.00 -12.33 -0.43
CA ASN A 99 4.66 -11.77 -0.54
C ASN A 99 4.29 -10.95 0.71
N MET A 100 4.63 -11.43 1.91
CA MET A 100 4.38 -10.71 3.16
C MET A 100 5.13 -9.39 3.22
N GLN A 101 6.43 -9.38 2.93
CA GLN A 101 7.26 -8.17 2.98
C GLN A 101 6.79 -7.10 1.98
N ILE A 102 6.40 -7.51 0.76
CA ILE A 102 5.85 -6.55 -0.21
C ILE A 102 4.49 -6.02 0.24
N SER A 103 3.62 -6.88 0.80
CA SER A 103 2.34 -6.45 1.39
C SER A 103 2.53 -5.43 2.51
N GLU A 104 3.45 -5.69 3.45
CA GLU A 104 3.78 -4.78 4.55
C GLU A 104 4.29 -3.44 4.03
N GLY A 105 5.22 -3.46 3.06
CA GLY A 105 5.75 -2.24 2.45
C GLY A 105 4.67 -1.39 1.75
N LEU A 106 3.69 -2.01 1.10
CA LEU A 106 2.56 -1.30 0.50
C LEU A 106 1.68 -0.64 1.56
N ILE A 107 1.38 -1.33 2.67
CA ILE A 107 0.59 -0.77 3.77
C ILE A 107 1.34 0.39 4.44
N GLU A 108 2.64 0.26 4.65
CA GLU A 108 3.47 1.31 5.24
C GLU A 108 3.54 2.55 4.33
N ALA A 109 3.68 2.37 3.02
CA ALA A 109 3.66 3.46 2.05
C ALA A 109 2.33 4.23 2.07
N VAL A 110 1.20 3.53 2.23
CA VAL A 110 -0.13 4.15 2.38
C VAL A 110 -0.21 4.98 3.65
N LYS A 111 0.20 4.43 4.80
CA LYS A 111 0.21 5.15 6.09
C LYS A 111 1.08 6.40 6.03
N ASN A 112 2.26 6.28 5.46
CA ASN A 112 3.19 7.42 5.33
C ASN A 112 2.64 8.51 4.40
N ASN A 113 1.94 8.15 3.32
CA ASN A 113 1.29 9.12 2.42
C ASN A 113 0.14 9.85 3.12
N LEU A 114 -0.70 9.15 3.87
CA LEU A 114 -1.80 9.76 4.64
C LEU A 114 -1.26 10.76 5.67
N ALA A 115 -0.26 10.39 6.47
CA ALA A 115 0.34 11.27 7.46
C ALA A 115 1.00 12.52 6.83
N ARG A 116 1.63 12.37 5.65
CA ARG A 116 2.20 13.50 4.90
C ARG A 116 1.12 14.44 4.38
N GLU A 117 -0.01 13.93 3.91
CA GLU A 117 -1.13 14.74 3.44
C GLU A 117 -1.83 15.51 4.55
N GLU A 118 -2.02 14.87 5.70
CA GLU A 118 -2.56 15.53 6.88
C GLU A 118 -1.64 16.69 7.33
N ALA A 119 -0.32 16.43 7.40
CA ALA A 119 0.66 17.46 7.74
C ALA A 119 0.68 18.61 6.70
N PHE A 120 0.60 18.29 5.41
CA PHE A 120 0.54 19.29 4.34
C PHE A 120 -0.74 20.12 4.40
N SER A 121 -1.88 19.50 4.71
CA SER A 121 -3.16 20.19 4.86
C SER A 121 -3.15 21.17 6.03
N LEU A 122 -2.56 20.78 7.16
CA LEU A 122 -2.34 21.66 8.31
C LEU A 122 -1.43 22.84 7.96
N LEU A 123 -0.31 22.58 7.30
CA LEU A 123 0.64 23.62 6.87
C LEU A 123 -0.03 24.60 5.90
N LYS A 124 -0.78 24.09 4.92
CA LYS A 124 -1.51 24.92 3.95
C LYS A 124 -2.50 25.85 4.65
N CYS A 125 -3.31 25.33 5.57
CA CYS A 125 -4.25 26.18 6.33
C CYS A 125 -3.53 27.27 7.14
N ALA A 126 -2.37 26.96 7.73
CA ALA A 126 -1.57 27.95 8.47
C ALA A 126 -1.01 29.03 7.54
N VAL A 127 -0.52 28.67 6.36
CA VAL A 127 -0.03 29.62 5.35
C VAL A 127 -1.15 30.51 4.81
N ASP A 128 -2.31 29.92 4.49
CA ASP A 128 -3.47 30.66 3.99
C ASP A 128 -3.97 31.72 5.00
N LEU A 129 -4.00 31.36 6.29
CA LEU A 129 -4.34 32.29 7.38
C LEU A 129 -3.30 33.42 7.52
N SER A 130 -2.00 33.10 7.42
CA SER A 130 -0.93 34.10 7.50
C SER A 130 -1.00 35.07 6.33
N ASN A 131 -1.16 34.58 5.11
CA ASN A 131 -1.28 35.41 3.90
C ASN A 131 -2.52 36.30 3.94
N ALA A 132 -3.67 35.79 4.36
CA ALA A 132 -4.91 36.55 4.48
C ALA A 132 -4.76 37.69 5.49
N ARG A 133 -4.03 37.46 6.59
CA ARG A 133 -3.73 38.48 7.58
C ARG A 133 -2.79 39.55 7.02
N GLU A 134 -1.73 39.17 6.33
CA GLU A 134 -0.74 40.10 5.75
C GLU A 134 -1.33 40.94 4.64
N ASN A 135 -2.20 40.37 3.80
CA ASN A 135 -2.87 41.07 2.71
C ASN A 135 -4.02 42.00 3.17
N ASN A 136 -4.39 41.96 4.45
CA ASN A 136 -5.50 42.73 5.01
C ASN A 136 -6.83 42.52 4.25
N SER A 137 -7.01 41.35 3.64
CA SER A 137 -8.17 40.98 2.84
C SER A 137 -9.20 40.25 3.71
N THR A 138 -10.33 40.89 3.98
CA THR A 138 -11.43 40.27 4.74
C THR A 138 -12.00 39.05 4.02
N SER A 139 -12.09 39.05 2.69
CA SER A 139 -12.57 37.91 1.91
C SER A 139 -11.64 36.70 2.03
N ASP A 140 -10.33 36.92 1.91
CA ASP A 140 -9.33 35.85 2.02
C ASP A 140 -9.29 35.30 3.44
N LEU A 141 -9.44 36.18 4.44
CA LEU A 141 -9.48 35.75 5.84
C LEU A 141 -10.70 34.86 6.13
N ILE A 142 -11.89 35.24 5.63
CA ILE A 142 -13.10 34.41 5.78
C ILE A 142 -12.89 33.05 5.12
N SER A 143 -12.34 33.01 3.91
CA SER A 143 -12.08 31.77 3.18
C SER A 143 -11.06 30.89 3.90
N ALA A 144 -9.97 31.49 4.41
CA ALA A 144 -8.94 30.77 5.15
C ALA A 144 -9.46 30.20 6.49
N LEU A 145 -10.31 30.97 7.21
CA LEU A 145 -10.95 30.50 8.45
C LEU A 145 -11.94 29.36 8.18
N ASP A 146 -12.73 29.43 7.12
CA ASP A 146 -13.68 28.37 6.74
C ASP A 146 -12.95 27.07 6.40
N ASN A 147 -11.87 27.17 5.61
CA ASN A 147 -11.04 26.00 5.27
C ASN A 147 -10.37 25.40 6.52
N ASN A 148 -9.84 26.22 7.42
CA ASN A 148 -9.25 25.75 8.67
C ASN A 148 -10.30 25.09 9.57
N MET A 149 -11.49 25.63 9.68
CA MET A 149 -12.60 25.04 10.43
C MET A 149 -12.99 23.66 9.85
N LYS A 150 -13.12 23.54 8.52
CA LYS A 150 -13.42 22.26 7.86
C LYS A 150 -12.34 21.20 8.15
N LEU A 151 -11.08 21.60 8.13
CA LEU A 151 -9.97 20.69 8.47
C LEU A 151 -10.08 20.19 9.93
N TRP A 152 -10.36 21.08 10.89
CA TRP A 152 -10.52 20.68 12.29
C TRP A 152 -11.75 19.81 12.53
N VAL A 153 -12.86 20.04 11.82
CA VAL A 153 -14.04 19.16 11.86
C VAL A 153 -13.67 17.77 11.34
N TYR A 154 -12.91 17.69 10.25
CA TYR A 154 -12.41 16.41 9.70
C TYR A 154 -11.51 15.67 10.69
N ILE A 155 -10.51 16.36 11.25
CA ILE A 155 -9.59 15.79 12.27
C ILE A 155 -10.38 15.28 13.49
N LYS A 156 -11.34 16.08 13.98
CA LYS A 156 -12.21 15.68 15.09
C LYS A 156 -13.01 14.41 14.76
N THR A 157 -13.54 14.30 13.55
CA THR A 157 -14.29 13.12 13.10
C THR A 157 -13.41 11.89 13.09
N LEU A 158 -12.19 12.01 12.55
CA LEU A 158 -11.21 10.91 12.55
C LEU A 158 -10.79 10.51 13.97
N ALA A 159 -10.53 11.48 14.85
CA ALA A 159 -10.15 11.22 16.24
C ALA A 159 -11.27 10.56 17.05
N SER A 160 -12.53 10.80 16.68
CA SER A 160 -13.72 10.23 17.32
C SER A 160 -14.11 8.85 16.77
N ASP A 161 -13.49 8.39 15.70
CA ASP A 161 -13.76 7.06 15.13
C ASP A 161 -13.32 5.97 16.11
N GLU A 162 -14.20 4.98 16.32
CA GLU A 162 -13.91 3.83 17.21
C GLU A 162 -12.69 3.01 16.77
N LYS A 163 -12.36 3.07 15.49
CA LYS A 163 -11.21 2.38 14.90
C LYS A 163 -9.89 3.17 15.00
N ASN A 164 -9.93 4.39 15.57
CA ASN A 164 -8.74 5.21 15.72
C ASN A 164 -7.81 4.59 16.79
N PRO A 165 -6.53 4.29 16.46
CA PRO A 165 -5.59 3.66 17.38
C PRO A 165 -5.03 4.60 18.45
N LEU A 166 -5.36 5.89 18.43
CA LEU A 166 -4.86 6.85 19.42
C LEU A 166 -5.46 6.55 20.80
N PRO A 167 -4.66 6.71 21.90
CA PRO A 167 -5.17 6.55 23.25
C PRO A 167 -6.33 7.53 23.51
N ARG A 168 -7.44 7.01 23.99
CA ARG A 168 -8.54 7.86 24.47
C ARG A 168 -8.21 8.22 25.92
N GLU A 169 -8.08 9.51 26.21
CA GLU A 169 -8.07 9.95 27.60
C GLU A 169 -9.42 9.60 28.23
N THR A 170 -9.36 8.84 29.31
CA THR A 170 -10.50 8.48 30.18
C THR A 170 -10.83 9.61 31.13
#